data_db9283c461cbd1fcf56a0adcdc37a91b
#
_entry.id   db9283c461cbd1fcf56a0adcdc37a91b
#
_cell.length_a   1.000
_cell.length_b   1.000
_cell.length_c   1.000
_cell.angle_alpha   90.00
_cell.angle_beta   90.00
_cell.angle_gamma   90.00
#
_symmetry.space_group_name_H-M   'P 1'
#
loop_
_entity.id
_entity.type
_entity.pdbx_description
1 polymer ?
#
loop_
_entity_poly.entity_id
_entity_poly.type
_entity_poly.pdbx_seq_one_letter_code
_entity_poly.pdbx_strand_id
1 'polypeptide(L)'
;MDSKIAKAIKLKNQPIAVYRTDIKEDNALQFKEGVWGCVIAMLNAASKGKTAIFSQATTACMGGRAGLGLKAYDLGYIEYFLSTGANDAREGECYKKNPELARNFIVNVPKINSKKYVVFKPLELVTDENQPEIIVFLVNADQLSALTKCERKAPKFIYGDISSLKNNDSISLFFIVLYF
;
A
#
# COMPACT_ATOMS: atom_id res chain seq x y z
N MET A 1 19.09 3.87 -5.08
CA MET A 1 19.38 2.40 -4.95
C MET A 1 18.94 1.69 -6.23
N ASP A 2 19.81 0.92 -6.89
CA ASP A 2 19.49 0.28 -8.18
C ASP A 2 18.94 -1.12 -7.98
N SER A 3 17.79 -1.45 -8.60
CA SER A 3 17.15 -2.76 -8.44
C SER A 3 17.52 -3.71 -9.58
N LYS A 4 18.41 -4.65 -9.31
CA LYS A 4 18.74 -5.75 -10.25
C LYS A 4 17.50 -6.59 -10.62
N ILE A 5 16.57 -6.76 -9.66
CA ILE A 5 15.31 -7.50 -9.86
C ILE A 5 14.43 -6.78 -10.88
N ALA A 6 14.23 -5.47 -10.72
CA ALA A 6 13.43 -4.68 -11.66
C ALA A 6 13.96 -4.76 -13.10
N LYS A 7 15.28 -4.71 -13.26
CA LYS A 7 15.94 -4.89 -14.58
C LYS A 7 15.72 -6.29 -15.14
N ALA A 8 15.88 -7.33 -14.31
CA ALA A 8 15.72 -8.73 -14.73
C ALA A 8 14.30 -9.04 -15.25
N ILE A 9 13.26 -8.48 -14.60
CA ILE A 9 11.86 -8.66 -15.02
C ILE A 9 11.39 -7.60 -16.03
N LYS A 10 12.29 -6.75 -16.51
CA LYS A 10 11.99 -5.67 -17.46
C LYS A 10 10.83 -4.78 -16.98
N LEU A 11 10.90 -4.36 -15.72
CA LEU A 11 9.90 -3.47 -15.12
C LEU A 11 9.91 -2.13 -15.84
N LYS A 12 8.73 -1.65 -16.28
CA LYS A 12 8.61 -0.35 -16.98
C LYS A 12 8.59 0.84 -16.02
N ASN A 13 7.98 0.65 -14.86
CA ASN A 13 7.86 1.66 -13.82
C ASN A 13 8.91 1.44 -12.72
N GLN A 14 9.23 2.48 -11.95
CA GLN A 14 10.16 2.35 -10.85
C GLN A 14 9.59 1.47 -9.72
N PRO A 15 10.39 0.59 -9.09
CA PRO A 15 10.04 0.02 -7.81
C PRO A 15 9.87 1.13 -6.78
N ILE A 16 8.95 0.94 -5.84
CA ILE A 16 8.58 1.95 -4.85
C ILE A 16 9.09 1.50 -3.50
N ALA A 17 9.96 2.29 -2.90
CA ALA A 17 10.35 2.16 -1.51
C ALA A 17 9.27 2.76 -0.61
N VAL A 18 8.89 2.02 0.42
CA VAL A 18 8.00 2.47 1.48
C VAL A 18 8.76 2.44 2.79
N TYR A 19 8.78 3.56 3.48
CA TYR A 19 9.40 3.68 4.80
C TYR A 19 8.66 4.68 5.68
N ARG A 20 8.89 4.59 6.98
CA ARG A 20 8.31 5.49 7.98
C ARG A 20 9.38 6.42 8.51
N THR A 21 9.01 7.67 8.77
CA THR A 21 9.93 8.70 9.27
C THR A 21 9.21 9.72 10.14
N ASP A 22 9.96 10.39 11.00
CA ASP A 22 9.47 11.57 11.75
C ASP A 22 9.85 12.88 11.07
N ILE A 23 10.65 12.81 9.99
CA ILE A 23 11.11 13.95 9.21
C ILE A 23 10.22 14.08 7.98
N LYS A 24 9.73 15.28 7.73
CA LYS A 24 8.92 15.56 6.53
C LYS A 24 9.82 15.64 5.30
N GLU A 25 9.48 14.90 4.26
CA GLU A 25 10.15 15.00 2.94
C GLU A 25 9.72 16.28 2.23
N ASP A 26 10.70 17.11 1.85
CA ASP A 26 10.45 18.32 1.07
C ASP A 26 10.01 17.98 -0.35
N ASN A 27 9.16 18.82 -0.93
CA ASN A 27 8.64 18.68 -2.30
C ASN A 27 7.90 17.36 -2.60
N ALA A 28 7.54 16.58 -1.57
CA ALA A 28 6.73 15.38 -1.75
C ALA A 28 5.27 15.73 -2.03
N LEU A 29 4.64 14.94 -2.91
CA LEU A 29 3.19 15.00 -3.12
C LEU A 29 2.48 14.63 -1.83
N GLN A 30 1.49 15.43 -1.45
CA GLN A 30 0.67 15.15 -0.28
C GLN A 30 -0.78 15.58 -0.55
N PHE A 31 -1.74 14.91 0.06
CA PHE A 31 -3.13 15.37 0.02
C PHE A 31 -3.29 16.63 0.88
N LYS A 32 -4.25 17.47 0.49
CA LYS A 32 -4.68 18.58 1.34
C LYS A 32 -5.41 18.02 2.57
N GLU A 33 -5.20 18.65 3.73
CA GLU A 33 -5.91 18.29 4.94
C GLU A 33 -7.43 18.40 4.74
N GLY A 34 -8.17 17.40 5.24
CA GLY A 34 -9.64 17.32 5.08
C GLY A 34 -10.13 16.93 3.69
N VAL A 35 -9.26 16.83 2.68
CA VAL A 35 -9.63 16.42 1.33
C VAL A 35 -9.40 14.93 1.14
N TRP A 36 -10.43 14.23 0.71
CA TRP A 36 -10.32 12.80 0.42
C TRP A 36 -9.42 12.55 -0.79
N GLY A 37 -8.57 11.53 -0.69
CA GLY A 37 -7.69 11.10 -1.77
C GLY A 37 -7.28 9.63 -1.59
N CYS A 38 -7.14 8.92 -2.69
CA CYS A 38 -6.79 7.49 -2.69
C CYS A 38 -5.28 7.29 -2.54
N VAL A 39 -4.86 6.57 -1.50
CA VAL A 39 -3.44 6.22 -1.25
C VAL A 39 -2.83 5.47 -2.45
N ILE A 40 -3.61 4.61 -3.12
CA ILE A 40 -3.15 3.87 -4.30
C ILE A 40 -2.83 4.79 -5.49
N ALA A 41 -3.54 5.92 -5.62
CA ALA A 41 -3.20 6.91 -6.65
C ALA A 41 -1.80 7.50 -6.43
N MET A 42 -1.40 7.71 -5.17
CA MET A 42 -0.06 8.18 -4.82
C MET A 42 1.01 7.08 -5.03
N LEU A 43 0.66 5.81 -4.83
CA LEU A 43 1.55 4.70 -5.18
C LEU A 43 1.86 4.70 -6.68
N ASN A 44 0.83 4.87 -7.53
CA ASN A 44 1.02 5.00 -8.97
C ASN A 44 1.86 6.25 -9.34
N ALA A 45 1.69 7.37 -8.64
CA ALA A 45 2.55 8.55 -8.84
C ALA A 45 4.02 8.25 -8.47
N ALA A 46 4.25 7.50 -7.38
CA ALA A 46 5.59 7.11 -6.96
C ALA A 46 6.27 6.17 -7.97
N SER A 47 5.53 5.23 -8.57
CA SER A 47 6.06 4.37 -9.63
C SER A 47 6.50 5.13 -10.89
N LYS A 48 6.01 6.36 -11.06
CA LYS A 48 6.34 7.28 -12.17
C LYS A 48 7.36 8.36 -11.78
N GLY A 49 8.11 8.15 -10.72
CA GLY A 49 9.21 9.03 -10.33
C GLY A 49 8.86 10.15 -9.33
N LYS A 50 7.64 10.17 -8.74
CA LYS A 50 7.24 11.18 -7.74
C LYS A 50 7.43 10.64 -6.34
N THR A 51 7.87 11.47 -5.39
CA THR A 51 7.80 11.13 -3.97
C THR A 51 6.44 11.54 -3.43
N ALA A 52 5.80 10.68 -2.62
CA ALA A 52 4.55 10.97 -1.92
C ALA A 52 4.70 10.77 -0.42
N ILE A 53 4.05 11.62 0.38
CA ILE A 53 4.12 11.59 1.84
C ILE A 53 2.71 11.59 2.43
N PHE A 54 2.54 10.82 3.48
CA PHE A 54 1.28 10.65 4.20
C PHE A 54 1.48 10.95 5.68
N SER A 55 0.50 11.64 6.25
CA SER A 55 0.38 11.84 7.69
C SER A 55 -1.06 11.56 8.14
N GLN A 56 -1.28 11.44 9.43
CA GLN A 56 -2.63 11.29 9.96
C GLN A 56 -3.55 12.43 9.54
N ALA A 57 -3.07 13.67 9.50
CA ALA A 57 -3.85 14.85 9.16
C ALA A 57 -4.20 14.91 7.66
N THR A 58 -3.25 14.54 6.79
CA THR A 58 -3.43 14.68 5.34
C THR A 58 -4.00 13.44 4.66
N THR A 59 -4.22 12.32 5.39
CA THR A 59 -4.75 11.08 4.81
C THR A 59 -6.20 10.87 5.25
N ALA A 60 -7.16 11.41 4.50
CA ALA A 60 -8.58 11.29 4.81
C ALA A 60 -9.17 9.89 4.53
N CYS A 61 -8.60 9.14 3.59
CA CYS A 61 -9.00 7.75 3.32
C CYS A 61 -8.79 6.87 4.56
N MET A 62 -9.87 6.39 5.17
CA MET A 62 -9.80 5.58 6.41
C MET A 62 -9.02 4.30 6.24
N GLY A 63 -9.31 3.54 5.18
CA GLY A 63 -8.60 2.29 4.87
C GLY A 63 -7.11 2.53 4.61
N GLY A 64 -6.78 3.55 3.80
CA GLY A 64 -5.40 3.95 3.54
C GLY A 64 -4.67 4.41 4.79
N ARG A 65 -5.30 5.26 5.60
CA ARG A 65 -4.72 5.76 6.86
C ARG A 65 -4.43 4.65 7.87
N ALA A 66 -5.38 3.73 8.03
CA ALA A 66 -5.21 2.60 8.93
C ALA A 66 -4.23 1.56 8.37
N GLY A 67 -4.29 1.25 7.07
CA GLY A 67 -3.36 0.35 6.40
C GLY A 67 -1.90 0.83 6.43
N LEU A 68 -1.68 2.16 6.41
CA LEU A 68 -0.36 2.76 6.59
C LEU A 68 0.07 2.87 8.06
N GLY A 69 -0.77 2.45 9.01
CA GLY A 69 -0.48 2.53 10.45
C GLY A 69 -0.54 3.94 11.04
N LEU A 70 -1.09 4.93 10.33
CA LEU A 70 -1.17 6.33 10.77
C LEU A 70 -2.28 6.56 11.80
N LYS A 71 -3.32 5.74 11.81
CA LYS A 71 -4.42 5.75 12.78
C LYS A 71 -5.09 4.39 12.83
N ALA A 72 -5.48 3.93 14.00
CA ALA A 72 -6.26 2.71 14.13
C ALA A 72 -7.61 2.82 13.40
N TYR A 73 -8.18 1.67 13.02
CA TYR A 73 -9.54 1.60 12.48
C TYR A 73 -10.57 2.04 13.53
N ASP A 74 -11.61 2.73 13.07
CA ASP A 74 -12.82 2.96 13.85
C ASP A 74 -13.67 1.67 13.82
N LEU A 75 -13.67 0.93 14.93
CA LEU A 75 -14.38 -0.33 15.05
C LEU A 75 -15.92 -0.15 15.00
N GLY A 76 -16.45 1.03 15.30
CA GLY A 76 -17.88 1.31 15.16
C GLY A 76 -18.32 1.47 13.69
N TYR A 77 -17.38 1.51 12.76
CA TYR A 77 -17.65 1.73 11.35
C TYR A 77 -17.14 0.60 10.46
N ILE A 78 -15.86 0.23 10.64
CA ILE A 78 -15.14 -0.58 9.66
C ILE A 78 -15.65 -2.02 9.57
N GLU A 79 -16.13 -2.61 10.68
CA GLU A 79 -16.67 -3.96 10.68
C GLU A 79 -17.95 -4.07 9.84
N TYR A 80 -18.79 -3.04 9.87
CA TYR A 80 -19.99 -2.99 9.03
C TYR A 80 -19.63 -2.72 7.58
N PHE A 81 -18.69 -1.81 7.33
CA PHE A 81 -18.20 -1.54 5.98
C PHE A 81 -17.62 -2.79 5.31
N LEU A 82 -16.82 -3.58 6.03
CA LEU A 82 -16.20 -4.80 5.50
C LEU A 82 -17.16 -6.01 5.42
N SER A 83 -18.37 -5.89 5.93
CA SER A 83 -19.34 -6.99 5.95
C SER A 83 -20.68 -6.60 5.33
N THR A 84 -21.72 -6.64 6.11
CA THR A 84 -23.12 -6.51 5.66
C THR A 84 -23.59 -5.06 5.45
N GLY A 85 -22.78 -4.07 5.75
CA GLY A 85 -23.22 -2.70 5.85
C GLY A 85 -23.96 -2.42 7.15
N ALA A 86 -24.38 -1.17 7.32
CA ALA A 86 -25.25 -0.74 8.41
C ALA A 86 -26.62 -0.39 7.85
N ASN A 87 -27.68 -0.88 8.50
CA ASN A 87 -29.05 -0.56 8.13
C ASN A 87 -29.20 0.95 7.97
N ASP A 88 -29.82 1.37 6.89
CA ASP A 88 -30.14 2.78 6.53
C ASP A 88 -28.96 3.72 6.34
N ALA A 89 -27.70 3.25 6.44
CA ALA A 89 -26.54 4.12 6.36
C ALA A 89 -25.64 3.86 5.14
N ARG A 90 -25.43 2.60 4.77
CA ARG A 90 -24.52 2.22 3.66
C ARG A 90 -24.60 0.75 3.31
N GLU A 91 -24.25 0.42 2.08
CA GLU A 91 -23.96 -0.94 1.66
C GLU A 91 -22.62 -1.40 2.25
N GLY A 92 -22.50 -2.69 2.54
CA GLY A 92 -21.26 -3.32 2.94
C GLY A 92 -20.53 -3.92 1.75
N GLU A 93 -19.20 -4.04 1.86
CA GLU A 93 -18.34 -4.61 0.83
C GLU A 93 -18.35 -6.15 0.77
N CYS A 94 -19.05 -6.78 1.70
CA CYS A 94 -19.22 -8.25 1.78
C CYS A 94 -17.93 -9.08 1.79
N TYR A 95 -16.78 -8.50 2.17
CA TYR A 95 -15.53 -9.25 2.35
C TYR A 95 -15.58 -10.21 3.52
N LYS A 96 -16.44 -9.95 4.51
CA LYS A 96 -16.72 -10.81 5.65
C LYS A 96 -18.22 -11.06 5.79
N LYS A 97 -18.58 -12.23 6.26
CA LYS A 97 -19.99 -12.66 6.39
C LYS A 97 -20.81 -11.76 7.31
N ASN A 98 -20.23 -11.27 8.38
CA ASN A 98 -20.89 -10.43 9.37
C ASN A 98 -19.88 -9.48 10.07
N PRO A 99 -20.38 -8.46 10.80
CA PRO A 99 -19.53 -7.51 11.51
C PRO A 99 -18.62 -8.14 12.58
N GLU A 100 -19.04 -9.20 13.23
CA GLU A 100 -18.24 -9.89 14.24
C GLU A 100 -16.97 -10.51 13.64
N LEU A 101 -17.11 -11.22 12.51
CA LEU A 101 -15.95 -11.78 11.79
C LEU A 101 -15.04 -10.69 11.24
N ALA A 102 -15.61 -9.57 10.79
CA ALA A 102 -14.82 -8.41 10.36
C ALA A 102 -14.05 -7.80 11.54
N ARG A 103 -14.68 -7.61 12.69
CA ARG A 103 -14.03 -7.14 13.93
C ARG A 103 -12.90 -8.06 14.36
N ASN A 104 -13.17 -9.37 14.42
CA ASN A 104 -12.16 -10.37 14.79
C ASN A 104 -10.95 -10.33 13.87
N PHE A 105 -11.16 -10.15 12.57
CA PHE A 105 -10.05 -9.95 11.62
C PHE A 105 -9.26 -8.68 11.95
N ILE A 106 -9.92 -7.53 12.13
CA ILE A 106 -9.25 -6.23 12.32
C ILE A 106 -8.45 -6.20 13.63
N VAL A 107 -8.97 -6.73 14.73
CA VAL A 107 -8.28 -6.71 16.02
C VAL A 107 -7.03 -7.60 16.03
N ASN A 108 -6.99 -8.60 15.16
CA ASN A 108 -5.84 -9.50 15.00
C ASN A 108 -4.84 -9.04 13.92
N VAL A 109 -5.12 -7.97 13.16
CA VAL A 109 -4.12 -7.39 12.26
C VAL A 109 -2.94 -6.86 13.08
N PRO A 110 -1.69 -7.22 12.72
CA PRO A 110 -0.52 -6.72 13.42
C PRO A 110 -0.50 -5.20 13.46
N LYS A 111 -0.30 -4.65 14.65
CA LYS A 111 -0.18 -3.19 14.82
C LYS A 111 1.24 -2.76 14.48
N ILE A 112 1.35 -1.74 13.66
CA ILE A 112 2.62 -1.13 13.30
C ILE A 112 2.83 0.08 14.22
N ASN A 113 4.01 0.20 14.82
CA ASN A 113 4.38 1.41 15.55
C ASN A 113 4.48 2.56 14.55
N SER A 114 3.56 3.53 14.65
CA SER A 114 3.52 4.65 13.72
C SER A 114 4.64 5.65 14.00
N LYS A 115 5.27 6.13 12.96
CA LYS A 115 5.98 7.40 12.92
C LYS A 115 5.04 8.48 12.40
N LYS A 116 5.48 9.73 12.40
CA LYS A 116 4.64 10.87 11.94
C LYS A 116 4.24 10.75 10.47
N TYR A 117 5.13 10.17 9.65
CA TYR A 117 4.96 10.10 8.21
C TYR A 117 5.22 8.70 7.67
N VAL A 118 4.50 8.35 6.61
CA VAL A 118 4.83 7.25 5.68
C VAL A 118 5.19 7.87 4.34
N VAL A 119 6.25 7.38 3.71
CA VAL A 119 6.76 7.90 2.45
C VAL A 119 6.73 6.79 1.38
N PHE A 120 6.22 7.13 0.21
CA PHE A 120 6.38 6.34 -1.02
C PHE A 120 7.36 7.09 -1.92
N LYS A 121 8.48 6.46 -2.23
CA LYS A 121 9.57 7.08 -2.98
C LYS A 121 10.10 6.12 -4.05
N PRO A 122 10.39 6.57 -5.27
CA PRO A 122 11.10 5.72 -6.22
C PRO A 122 12.35 5.15 -5.58
N LEU A 123 12.56 3.83 -5.73
CA LEU A 123 13.68 3.14 -5.05
C LEU A 123 15.04 3.73 -5.40
N GLU A 124 15.21 4.22 -6.63
CA GLU A 124 16.46 4.85 -7.08
C GLU A 124 16.80 6.15 -6.34
N LEU A 125 15.77 6.86 -5.82
CA LEU A 125 15.92 8.12 -5.07
C LEU A 125 16.13 7.92 -3.56
N VAL A 126 16.15 6.66 -3.10
CA VAL A 126 16.38 6.34 -1.69
C VAL A 126 17.86 6.44 -1.36
N THR A 127 18.17 7.16 -0.27
CA THR A 127 19.51 7.30 0.29
C THR A 127 19.72 6.27 1.42
N ASP A 128 20.96 6.10 1.85
CA ASP A 128 21.30 5.14 2.93
C ASP A 128 20.70 5.51 4.28
N GLU A 129 20.33 6.78 4.47
CA GLU A 129 19.67 7.26 5.70
C GLU A 129 18.22 6.79 5.83
N ASN A 130 17.55 6.47 4.72
CA ASN A 130 16.14 6.13 4.65
C ASN A 130 15.93 4.72 4.08
N GLN A 131 16.45 3.71 4.77
CA GLN A 131 16.29 2.32 4.35
C GLN A 131 14.80 1.95 4.19
N PRO A 132 14.40 1.37 3.06
CA PRO A 132 13.02 0.95 2.86
C PRO A 132 12.66 -0.20 3.80
N GLU A 133 11.50 -0.11 4.44
CA GLU A 133 10.90 -1.22 5.19
C GLU A 133 10.21 -2.20 4.24
N ILE A 134 9.70 -1.68 3.12
CA ILE A 134 8.96 -2.43 2.11
C ILE A 134 9.37 -1.92 0.73
N ILE A 135 9.52 -2.81 -0.23
CA ILE A 135 9.64 -2.47 -1.65
C ILE A 135 8.41 -3.01 -2.39
N VAL A 136 7.71 -2.12 -3.10
CA VAL A 136 6.52 -2.46 -3.88
C VAL A 136 6.88 -2.48 -5.37
N PHE A 137 6.54 -3.58 -6.03
CA PHE A 137 6.64 -3.73 -7.48
C PHE A 137 5.24 -3.74 -8.09
N LEU A 138 4.99 -2.88 -9.06
CA LEU A 138 3.77 -2.93 -9.87
C LEU A 138 4.07 -3.77 -11.12
N VAL A 139 3.56 -4.98 -11.15
CA VAL A 139 3.93 -5.98 -12.16
C VAL A 139 2.70 -6.56 -12.88
N ASN A 140 2.90 -7.07 -14.09
CA ASN A 140 1.93 -7.90 -14.79
C ASN A 140 2.10 -9.39 -14.43
N ALA A 141 1.23 -10.25 -14.96
CA ALA A 141 1.23 -11.69 -14.67
C ALA A 141 2.56 -12.39 -15.04
N ASP A 142 3.17 -12.03 -16.17
CA ASP A 142 4.44 -12.62 -16.62
C ASP A 142 5.59 -12.21 -15.69
N GLN A 143 5.64 -10.95 -15.33
CA GLN A 143 6.62 -10.41 -14.37
C GLN A 143 6.44 -11.01 -12.97
N LEU A 144 5.18 -11.22 -12.53
CA LEU A 144 4.88 -11.94 -11.29
C LEU A 144 5.41 -13.36 -11.33
N SER A 145 5.12 -14.09 -12.41
CA SER A 145 5.62 -15.46 -12.61
C SER A 145 7.16 -15.52 -12.59
N ALA A 146 7.83 -14.53 -13.17
CA ALA A 146 9.29 -14.44 -13.13
C ALA A 146 9.81 -14.20 -11.71
N LEU A 147 9.17 -13.32 -10.94
CA LEU A 147 9.51 -13.04 -9.54
C LEU A 147 9.36 -14.27 -8.65
N THR A 148 8.23 -14.99 -8.76
CA THR A 148 7.98 -16.21 -7.96
C THR A 148 8.96 -17.35 -8.26
N LYS A 149 9.48 -17.44 -9.48
CA LYS A 149 10.53 -18.41 -9.83
C LYS A 149 11.89 -18.09 -9.19
N CYS A 150 12.14 -16.84 -8.85
CA CYS A 150 13.37 -16.43 -8.16
C CYS A 150 13.38 -16.79 -6.66
N GLU A 151 12.28 -17.30 -6.12
CA GLU A 151 11.99 -17.47 -4.69
C GLU A 151 12.88 -18.52 -3.98
N ARG A 152 13.58 -19.38 -4.68
CA ARG A 152 14.38 -20.47 -4.06
C ARG A 152 15.54 -19.99 -3.19
N LYS A 153 15.87 -18.71 -3.15
CA LYS A 153 16.97 -18.13 -2.36
C LYS A 153 16.69 -16.74 -1.76
N ALA A 154 15.45 -16.26 -1.75
CA ALA A 154 15.13 -14.90 -1.36
C ALA A 154 14.29 -14.81 -0.07
N PRO A 155 14.32 -13.67 0.64
CA PRO A 155 13.56 -13.44 1.88
C PRO A 155 12.06 -13.51 1.65
N LYS A 156 11.31 -13.72 2.72
CA LYS A 156 9.86 -13.99 2.76
C LYS A 156 9.05 -13.02 1.91
N PHE A 157 8.31 -13.54 0.93
CA PHE A 157 7.30 -12.81 0.18
C PHE A 157 5.98 -12.78 0.95
N ILE A 158 5.32 -11.62 0.97
CA ILE A 158 3.94 -11.51 1.41
C ILE A 158 3.12 -11.07 0.20
N TYR A 159 2.11 -11.86 -0.13
CA TYR A 159 1.19 -11.57 -1.21
C TYR A 159 0.31 -10.38 -0.85
N GLY A 160 0.33 -9.33 -1.67
CA GLY A 160 -0.66 -8.28 -1.67
C GLY A 160 -1.89 -8.70 -2.44
N ASP A 161 -3.01 -8.05 -2.14
CA ASP A 161 -4.31 -8.29 -2.75
C ASP A 161 -4.30 -8.11 -4.28
N ILE A 162 -4.97 -8.99 -5.00
CA ILE A 162 -5.18 -8.91 -6.45
C ILE A 162 -6.41 -8.02 -6.68
N SER A 163 -6.23 -6.71 -6.78
CA SER A 163 -7.30 -5.84 -7.24
C SER A 163 -7.28 -5.73 -8.75
N SER A 164 -8.25 -6.36 -9.42
CA SER A 164 -8.50 -6.15 -10.84
C SER A 164 -9.08 -4.74 -11.02
N LEU A 165 -8.28 -3.79 -11.46
CA LEU A 165 -8.80 -2.56 -12.02
C LEU A 165 -9.44 -2.91 -13.36
N LYS A 166 -10.78 -2.95 -13.40
CA LYS A 166 -11.56 -3.01 -14.63
C LYS A 166 -11.41 -1.69 -15.37
N ASN A 167 -10.39 -1.56 -16.17
CA ASN A 167 -10.34 -0.65 -17.29
C ASN A 167 -9.83 -1.42 -18.51
N ASN A 168 -10.41 -1.18 -19.66
CA ASN A 168 -10.32 -1.88 -20.94
C ASN A 168 -8.94 -2.17 -21.54
N ASP A 169 -7.87 -1.99 -20.77
CA ASP A 169 -6.52 -2.39 -21.13
C ASP A 169 -6.06 -3.47 -20.15
N SER A 170 -5.70 -4.62 -20.70
CA SER A 170 -5.35 -5.90 -20.07
C SER A 170 -4.15 -5.83 -19.11
N ILE A 171 -4.14 -4.92 -18.13
CA ILE A 171 -3.08 -4.80 -17.13
C ILE A 171 -3.67 -5.21 -15.77
N SER A 172 -3.49 -6.48 -15.43
CA SER A 172 -3.64 -6.92 -14.04
C SER A 172 -2.45 -6.36 -13.25
N LEU A 173 -2.70 -5.44 -12.34
CA LEU A 173 -1.68 -4.91 -11.42
C LEU A 173 -1.58 -5.85 -10.22
N PHE A 174 -0.43 -6.49 -10.06
CA PHE A 174 -0.09 -7.28 -8.88
C PHE A 174 0.84 -6.44 -7.99
N PHE A 175 0.54 -6.40 -6.71
CA PHE A 175 1.42 -5.82 -5.71
C PHE A 175 2.26 -6.93 -5.09
N ILE A 176 3.57 -6.85 -5.21
CA ILE A 176 4.48 -7.70 -4.47
C ILE A 176 5.20 -6.84 -3.46
N VAL A 177 5.08 -7.24 -2.23
CA VAL A 177 5.71 -6.58 -1.09
C VAL A 177 6.87 -7.47 -0.63
N LEU A 178 8.08 -6.96 -0.70
CA LEU A 178 9.26 -7.60 -0.14
C LEU A 178 9.58 -6.95 1.20
N TYR A 179 9.74 -7.78 2.25
CA TYR A 179 10.30 -7.36 3.53
C TYR A 179 11.78 -7.72 3.58
N PHE A 180 12.58 -6.83 4.13
CA PHE A 180 14.00 -7.06 4.42
C PHE A 180 14.23 -7.15 5.92
#